data_684b64980188205c43ec1de6f28d5421
#
_entry.id   684b64980188205c43ec1de6f28d5421
#
_cell.length_a   1.000
_cell.length_b   1.000
_cell.length_c   1.000
_cell.angle_alpha   90.00
_cell.angle_beta   90.00
_cell.angle_gamma   90.00
#
_symmetry.space_group_name_H-M   'P 1'
#
loop_
_entity.id
_entity.type
_entity.pdbx_description
1 polymer ?
#
loop_
_entity_poly.entity_id
_entity_poly.type
_entity_poly.pdbx_seq_one_letter_code
_entity_poly.pdbx_strand_id
1 'polypeptide(L)'
;MRNSVAPFLLFCLMSVSLVCAAQNGKVETIGLPPEPDLLQSVRQVLEPKGYRVALDDGSVDCELWLRKSVPSQPKKDVQGAIYTELGESTLVGVLHFPQASTDYRGQAIPAGFYTLRYELLPNDGNHLGAAPNRDFLLLIPAGSDADPNVGFKLQELVNLSRKATGTKHPGPLSLVQARAGTAAAVSKDDQEHWTFSGGVKLDSGQDVPFALIVKGTAQQYFVLDFRAWFLAG
;
A
#
# COMPACT_ATOMS: atom_id res chain seq x y z
N MET A 1 -76.78 -8.42 -25.81
CA MET A 1 -75.89 -8.16 -24.65
C MET A 1 -74.64 -9.03 -24.86
N ARG A 2 -73.54 -8.43 -25.33
CA ARG A 2 -72.28 -9.14 -25.58
C ARG A 2 -71.28 -8.65 -24.56
N ASN A 3 -70.92 -9.47 -23.58
CA ASN A 3 -69.87 -9.19 -22.58
C ASN A 3 -68.49 -9.45 -23.22
N SER A 4 -67.70 -8.39 -23.35
CA SER A 4 -66.34 -8.45 -23.80
C SER A 4 -65.43 -8.55 -22.55
N VAL A 5 -64.71 -9.66 -22.38
CA VAL A 5 -63.73 -9.85 -21.32
C VAL A 5 -62.35 -9.57 -21.91
N ALA A 6 -61.71 -8.49 -21.48
CA ALA A 6 -60.36 -8.16 -21.87
C ALA A 6 -59.34 -8.98 -21.01
N PRO A 7 -58.29 -9.56 -21.59
CA PRO A 7 -57.28 -10.26 -20.81
C PRO A 7 -56.27 -9.24 -20.25
N PHE A 8 -56.10 -9.24 -18.93
CA PHE A 8 -55.05 -8.54 -18.21
C PHE A 8 -53.72 -9.24 -18.40
N LEU A 9 -52.84 -8.72 -19.22
CA LEU A 9 -51.45 -9.21 -19.33
C LEU A 9 -50.65 -8.73 -18.14
N LEU A 10 -50.34 -9.65 -17.24
CA LEU A 10 -49.43 -9.42 -16.11
C LEU A 10 -47.98 -9.44 -16.60
N PHE A 11 -47.36 -8.27 -16.73
CA PHE A 11 -45.96 -8.14 -17.10
C PHE A 11 -45.10 -8.34 -15.85
N CYS A 12 -44.53 -9.54 -15.70
CA CYS A 12 -43.63 -9.87 -14.63
C CYS A 12 -42.25 -9.26 -14.94
N LEU A 13 -41.91 -8.11 -14.35
CA LEU A 13 -40.57 -7.52 -14.41
C LEU A 13 -39.62 -8.40 -13.58
N MET A 14 -38.85 -9.26 -14.24
CA MET A 14 -37.69 -9.90 -13.63
C MET A 14 -36.58 -8.85 -13.46
N SER A 15 -36.43 -8.32 -12.25
CA SER A 15 -35.26 -7.53 -11.86
C SER A 15 -34.05 -8.47 -11.77
N VAL A 16 -33.19 -8.45 -12.79
CA VAL A 16 -31.87 -9.06 -12.76
C VAL A 16 -31.00 -8.21 -11.83
N SER A 17 -30.85 -8.64 -10.60
CA SER A 17 -29.86 -8.06 -9.70
C SER A 17 -28.46 -8.47 -10.24
N LEU A 18 -27.75 -7.51 -10.86
CA LEU A 18 -26.32 -7.67 -11.11
C LEU A 18 -25.64 -7.76 -9.74
N VAL A 19 -25.28 -8.96 -9.35
CA VAL A 19 -24.32 -9.18 -8.26
C VAL A 19 -22.97 -8.74 -8.82
N CYS A 20 -22.55 -7.53 -8.50
CA CYS A 20 -21.19 -7.09 -8.74
C CYS A 20 -20.29 -7.97 -7.84
N ALA A 21 -19.72 -9.03 -8.41
CA ALA A 21 -18.70 -9.82 -7.73
C ALA A 21 -17.53 -8.88 -7.48
N ALA A 22 -17.21 -8.62 -6.21
CA ALA A 22 -16.00 -7.91 -5.86
C ALA A 22 -14.83 -8.68 -6.51
N GLN A 23 -14.12 -8.02 -7.41
CA GLN A 23 -12.93 -8.57 -8.04
C GLN A 23 -11.85 -8.65 -6.95
N ASN A 24 -11.70 -9.81 -6.35
CA ASN A 24 -10.71 -10.07 -5.33
C ASN A 24 -9.49 -10.66 -6.02
N GLY A 25 -8.37 -9.97 -5.90
CA GLY A 25 -7.07 -10.56 -6.18
C GLY A 25 -6.77 -11.73 -5.23
N LYS A 26 -5.63 -12.36 -5.39
CA LYS A 26 -5.22 -13.53 -4.62
C LYS A 26 -3.92 -13.26 -3.87
N VAL A 27 -3.84 -13.73 -2.62
CA VAL A 27 -2.60 -13.80 -1.86
C VAL A 27 -2.18 -15.26 -1.73
N GLU A 28 -0.95 -15.55 -2.15
CA GLU A 28 -0.32 -16.87 -2.00
C GLU A 28 0.81 -16.78 -0.99
N THR A 29 0.92 -17.78 -0.11
CA THR A 29 2.08 -17.88 0.78
C THR A 29 3.27 -18.43 -0.01
N ILE A 30 4.43 -17.75 0.12
CA ILE A 30 5.70 -18.15 -0.49
C ILE A 30 6.78 -18.30 0.56
N GLY A 31 7.90 -18.92 0.20
CA GLY A 31 9.09 -19.04 1.06
C GLY A 31 9.88 -17.73 1.12
N LEU A 32 11.03 -17.77 1.77
CA LEU A 32 11.97 -16.64 1.81
C LEU A 32 12.43 -16.24 0.41
N PRO A 33 12.83 -14.97 0.21
CA PRO A 33 13.36 -14.52 -1.07
C PRO A 33 14.58 -15.36 -1.49
N PRO A 34 14.81 -15.57 -2.80
CA PRO A 34 16.00 -16.28 -3.27
C PRO A 34 17.31 -15.55 -2.90
N GLU A 35 18.40 -16.29 -2.81
CA GLU A 35 19.74 -15.72 -2.77
C GLU A 35 20.29 -15.63 -4.20
N PRO A 36 21.10 -14.62 -4.55
CA PRO A 36 21.69 -13.56 -3.70
C PRO A 36 20.94 -12.21 -3.74
N ASP A 37 19.68 -12.19 -4.16
CA ASP A 37 18.94 -10.94 -4.48
C ASP A 37 18.73 -10.02 -3.27
N LEU A 38 18.90 -10.54 -2.07
CA LEU A 38 18.75 -9.79 -0.82
C LEU A 38 19.94 -10.02 0.10
N LEU A 39 20.45 -8.94 0.70
CA LEU A 39 21.52 -9.02 1.69
C LEU A 39 21.13 -9.93 2.86
N GLN A 40 22.05 -10.79 3.29
CA GLN A 40 21.78 -11.80 4.32
C GLN A 40 21.34 -11.17 5.64
N SER A 41 21.91 -10.02 6.03
CA SER A 41 21.54 -9.26 7.23
C SER A 41 20.04 -8.90 7.23
N VAL A 42 19.51 -8.46 6.10
CA VAL A 42 18.09 -8.13 5.94
C VAL A 42 17.27 -9.42 5.87
N ARG A 43 17.69 -10.41 5.08
CA ARG A 43 16.98 -11.69 4.93
C ARG A 43 16.78 -12.42 6.27
N GLN A 44 17.74 -12.37 7.17
CA GLN A 44 17.69 -13.03 8.48
C GLN A 44 16.62 -12.48 9.43
N VAL A 45 16.21 -11.21 9.26
CA VAL A 45 15.19 -10.60 10.10
C VAL A 45 13.76 -10.74 9.53
N LEU A 46 13.61 -11.32 8.33
CA LEU A 46 12.30 -11.55 7.71
C LEU A 46 11.64 -12.82 8.24
N GLU A 47 10.30 -12.82 8.27
CA GLU A 47 9.49 -14.02 8.47
C GLU A 47 9.91 -15.10 7.44
N PRO A 48 9.87 -16.39 7.80
CA PRO A 48 10.23 -17.47 6.88
C PRO A 48 9.22 -17.64 5.73
N LYS A 49 8.05 -17.02 5.87
CA LYS A 49 6.99 -16.95 4.85
C LYS A 49 6.87 -15.54 4.32
N GLY A 50 6.57 -15.41 3.04
CA GLY A 50 6.16 -14.18 2.39
C GLY A 50 4.81 -14.34 1.72
N TYR A 51 4.40 -13.31 1.02
CA TYR A 51 3.11 -13.20 0.36
C TYR A 51 3.31 -12.74 -1.08
N ARG A 52 2.85 -13.56 -2.03
CA ARG A 52 2.74 -13.15 -3.43
C ARG A 52 1.35 -12.58 -3.66
N VAL A 53 1.29 -11.36 -4.14
CA VAL A 53 0.04 -10.64 -4.43
C VAL A 53 -0.23 -10.72 -5.92
N ALA A 54 -1.31 -11.40 -6.30
CA ALA A 54 -1.82 -11.46 -7.66
C ALA A 54 -3.11 -10.63 -7.76
N LEU A 55 -3.23 -9.90 -8.87
CA LEU A 55 -4.39 -9.08 -9.17
C LEU A 55 -5.53 -9.93 -9.76
N ASP A 56 -6.64 -9.30 -10.08
CA ASP A 56 -7.84 -9.96 -10.65
C ASP A 56 -7.62 -10.58 -12.02
N ASP A 57 -6.66 -10.08 -12.80
CA ASP A 57 -6.24 -10.61 -14.08
C ASP A 57 -5.24 -11.79 -13.96
N GLY A 58 -4.88 -12.16 -12.71
CA GLY A 58 -3.90 -13.20 -12.40
C GLY A 58 -2.45 -12.77 -12.53
N SER A 59 -2.16 -11.53 -12.91
CA SER A 59 -0.79 -11.01 -12.92
C SER A 59 -0.25 -10.85 -11.51
N VAL A 60 1.03 -11.20 -11.30
CA VAL A 60 1.71 -10.96 -10.02
C VAL A 60 2.16 -9.49 -9.99
N ASP A 61 1.61 -8.71 -9.04
CA ASP A 61 1.99 -7.33 -8.84
C ASP A 61 3.27 -7.22 -8.02
N CYS A 62 3.29 -7.89 -6.86
CA CYS A 62 4.44 -7.86 -5.97
C CYS A 62 4.54 -9.10 -5.07
N GLU A 63 5.69 -9.25 -4.44
CA GLU A 63 5.94 -10.21 -3.38
C GLU A 63 6.42 -9.46 -2.12
N LEU A 64 5.86 -9.79 -0.95
CA LEU A 64 6.07 -9.06 0.31
C LEU A 64 6.52 -10.00 1.41
N TRP A 65 7.59 -9.67 2.10
CA TRP A 65 8.07 -10.34 3.32
C TRP A 65 8.10 -9.34 4.46
N LEU A 66 7.41 -9.65 5.54
CA LEU A 66 7.39 -8.82 6.74
C LEU A 66 8.53 -9.20 7.69
N ARG A 67 8.96 -8.26 8.51
CA ARG A 67 9.95 -8.50 9.55
C ARG A 67 9.35 -9.37 10.67
N LYS A 68 10.11 -10.35 11.18
CA LYS A 68 9.70 -11.27 12.26
C LYS A 68 9.25 -10.56 13.53
N SER A 69 9.91 -9.45 13.83
CA SER A 69 9.66 -8.64 15.02
C SER A 69 10.10 -7.22 14.72
N VAL A 70 9.10 -6.34 14.58
CA VAL A 70 9.32 -4.94 14.26
C VAL A 70 9.54 -4.17 15.56
N PRO A 71 10.64 -3.41 15.71
CA PRO A 71 10.85 -2.54 16.86
C PRO A 71 9.66 -1.60 17.05
N SER A 72 9.16 -1.53 18.27
CA SER A 72 7.98 -0.77 18.63
C SER A 72 8.29 0.34 19.62
N GLN A 73 7.41 1.32 19.67
CA GLN A 73 7.38 2.39 20.66
C GLN A 73 5.98 2.52 21.25
N PRO A 74 5.82 3.16 22.43
CA PRO A 74 4.50 3.47 22.94
C PRO A 74 3.67 4.23 21.92
N LYS A 75 2.43 3.77 21.68
CA LYS A 75 1.53 4.42 20.72
C LYS A 75 1.34 5.89 21.13
N LYS A 76 1.49 6.80 20.17
CA LYS A 76 1.32 8.23 20.34
C LYS A 76 0.06 8.68 19.62
N ASP A 77 -0.63 9.66 20.19
CA ASP A 77 -1.71 10.35 19.47
C ASP A 77 -1.09 11.41 18.56
N VAL A 78 -1.00 11.08 17.27
CA VAL A 78 -0.47 11.95 16.24
C VAL A 78 -1.56 12.18 15.20
N GLN A 79 -1.96 13.43 15.04
CA GLN A 79 -3.02 13.79 14.10
C GLN A 79 -2.75 13.24 12.68
N GLY A 80 -3.69 12.48 12.16
CA GLY A 80 -3.63 11.92 10.81
C GLY A 80 -2.71 10.71 10.66
N ALA A 81 -2.19 10.14 11.76
CA ALA A 81 -1.41 8.90 11.75
C ALA A 81 -2.14 7.77 12.49
N ILE A 82 -1.94 6.55 12.04
CA ILE A 82 -2.61 5.34 12.55
C ILE A 82 -1.64 4.30 13.13
N TYR A 83 -0.42 4.22 12.64
CA TYR A 83 0.59 3.22 13.01
C TYR A 83 1.71 3.79 13.89
N THR A 84 1.38 4.69 14.82
CA THR A 84 2.37 5.42 15.64
C THR A 84 3.10 4.55 16.67
N GLU A 85 2.71 3.29 16.83
CA GLU A 85 3.48 2.25 17.53
C GLU A 85 4.71 1.79 16.75
N LEU A 86 4.77 2.02 15.44
CA LEU A 86 5.98 1.85 14.63
C LEU A 86 6.88 3.09 14.80
N GLY A 87 8.16 2.88 15.06
CA GLY A 87 9.14 3.96 15.08
C GLY A 87 9.46 4.44 13.67
N GLU A 88 9.58 5.75 13.48
CA GLU A 88 10.06 6.32 12.20
C GLU A 88 11.40 5.69 11.82
N SER A 89 11.66 5.50 10.54
CA SER A 89 12.83 4.82 9.99
C SER A 89 12.89 3.30 10.19
N THR A 90 11.97 2.70 10.94
CA THR A 90 11.99 1.27 11.22
C THR A 90 11.80 0.43 9.95
N LEU A 91 12.63 -0.60 9.75
CA LEU A 91 12.43 -1.61 8.71
C LEU A 91 11.21 -2.47 9.06
N VAL A 92 10.18 -2.43 8.22
CA VAL A 92 8.95 -3.22 8.36
C VAL A 92 9.00 -4.52 7.55
N GLY A 93 9.70 -4.51 6.42
CA GLY A 93 9.79 -5.66 5.55
C GLY A 93 10.55 -5.40 4.26
N VAL A 94 10.34 -6.29 3.29
CA VAL A 94 10.92 -6.24 1.94
C VAL A 94 9.81 -6.46 0.92
N LEU A 95 9.87 -5.72 -0.16
CA LEU A 95 8.99 -5.84 -1.32
C LEU A 95 9.83 -6.18 -2.55
N HIS A 96 9.33 -7.10 -3.36
CA HIS A 96 9.85 -7.40 -4.68
C HIS A 96 8.81 -7.07 -5.73
N PHE A 97 9.20 -6.28 -6.72
CA PHE A 97 8.43 -6.09 -7.93
C PHE A 97 9.03 -6.97 -9.04
N PRO A 98 8.32 -8.03 -9.50
CA PRO A 98 8.81 -8.88 -10.59
C PRO A 98 8.90 -8.12 -11.93
N GLN A 99 8.12 -7.07 -12.07
CA GLN A 99 8.09 -6.15 -13.22
C GLN A 99 8.10 -4.71 -12.72
N ALA A 100 8.34 -3.76 -13.64
CA ALA A 100 8.25 -2.35 -13.30
C ALA A 100 6.85 -2.00 -12.78
N SER A 101 6.78 -1.22 -11.72
CA SER A 101 5.56 -0.78 -11.07
C SER A 101 5.54 0.74 -10.88
N THR A 102 4.66 1.24 -10.04
CA THR A 102 4.62 2.64 -9.63
C THR A 102 4.53 2.77 -8.13
N ASP A 103 5.06 3.84 -7.58
CA ASP A 103 4.79 4.23 -6.21
C ASP A 103 3.41 4.91 -6.07
N TYR A 104 3.02 5.26 -4.85
CA TYR A 104 1.73 5.91 -4.60
C TYR A 104 1.60 7.31 -5.21
N ARG A 105 2.71 7.93 -5.64
CA ARG A 105 2.73 9.21 -6.37
C ARG A 105 2.64 9.03 -7.89
N GLY A 106 2.64 7.79 -8.38
CA GLY A 106 2.66 7.47 -9.81
C GLY A 106 4.04 7.55 -10.45
N GLN A 107 5.12 7.62 -9.66
CA GLN A 107 6.49 7.57 -10.19
C GLN A 107 6.84 6.13 -10.56
N ALA A 108 7.54 5.94 -11.68
CA ALA A 108 8.00 4.62 -12.09
C ALA A 108 9.00 4.04 -11.08
N ILE A 109 8.78 2.78 -10.71
CA ILE A 109 9.66 1.98 -9.86
C ILE A 109 10.14 0.78 -10.69
N PRO A 110 11.44 0.63 -10.93
CA PRO A 110 11.98 -0.53 -11.64
C PRO A 110 11.65 -1.86 -10.96
N ALA A 111 11.66 -2.95 -11.72
CA ALA A 111 11.64 -4.30 -11.16
C ALA A 111 12.85 -4.50 -10.23
N GLY A 112 12.65 -5.22 -9.10
CA GLY A 112 13.72 -5.47 -8.14
C GLY A 112 13.24 -5.57 -6.70
N PHE A 113 14.20 -5.71 -5.79
CA PHE A 113 13.98 -5.82 -4.35
C PHE A 113 14.17 -4.47 -3.65
N TYR A 114 13.24 -4.16 -2.75
CA TYR A 114 13.21 -2.91 -1.99
C TYR A 114 12.98 -3.22 -0.51
N THR A 115 13.74 -2.61 0.38
CA THR A 115 13.39 -2.54 1.79
C THR A 115 12.28 -1.52 1.99
N LEU A 116 11.43 -1.77 2.96
CA LEU A 116 10.28 -0.95 3.33
C LEU A 116 10.53 -0.33 4.70
N ARG A 117 10.75 0.97 4.73
CA ARG A 117 10.95 1.69 5.99
C ARG A 117 9.79 2.62 6.30
N TYR A 118 9.27 2.50 7.53
CA TYR A 118 8.16 3.31 8.01
C TYR A 118 8.54 4.76 8.22
N GLU A 119 7.66 5.67 7.82
CA GLU A 119 7.84 7.10 8.02
C GLU A 119 6.48 7.83 8.08
N LEU A 120 6.45 9.03 8.63
CA LEU A 120 5.30 9.90 8.66
C LEU A 120 5.49 11.10 7.71
N LEU A 121 4.46 11.39 6.91
CA LEU A 121 4.43 12.64 6.14
C LEU A 121 4.59 13.84 7.10
N PRO A 122 5.48 14.78 6.79
CA PRO A 122 5.62 15.98 7.58
C PRO A 122 4.29 16.73 7.71
N ASN A 123 4.02 17.28 8.90
CA ASN A 123 2.85 18.12 9.14
C ASN A 123 3.20 19.59 8.91
N ASP A 124 3.62 19.91 7.69
CA ASP A 124 4.12 21.24 7.29
C ASP A 124 3.13 22.00 6.38
N GLY A 125 1.93 21.42 6.17
CA GLY A 125 0.90 21.98 5.26
C GLY A 125 1.14 21.69 3.78
N ASN A 126 2.35 21.26 3.37
CA ASN A 126 2.66 21.03 1.95
C ASN A 126 2.19 19.66 1.44
N HIS A 127 1.81 18.75 2.36
CA HIS A 127 1.45 17.37 2.04
C HIS A 127 -0.03 17.07 2.30
N LEU A 128 -0.86 18.10 2.51
CA LEU A 128 -2.30 17.93 2.74
C LEU A 128 -2.97 17.28 1.52
N GLY A 129 -3.70 16.20 1.76
CA GLY A 129 -4.40 15.44 0.71
C GLY A 129 -3.50 14.57 -0.17
N ALA A 130 -2.18 14.50 0.11
CA ALA A 130 -1.26 13.65 -0.64
C ALA A 130 -1.47 12.15 -0.41
N ALA A 131 -2.08 11.77 0.72
CA ALA A 131 -2.43 10.41 1.08
C ALA A 131 -3.63 10.40 2.04
N PRO A 132 -4.33 9.26 2.23
CA PRO A 132 -5.46 9.13 3.16
C PRO A 132 -5.06 9.45 4.61
N ASN A 133 -3.83 9.16 4.98
CA ASN A 133 -3.22 9.44 6.28
C ASN A 133 -1.72 9.71 6.11
N ARG A 134 -1.06 10.01 7.21
CA ARG A 134 0.36 10.39 7.19
C ARG A 134 1.32 9.21 7.14
N ASP A 135 0.84 8.01 7.38
CA ASP A 135 1.64 6.78 7.44
C ASP A 135 2.00 6.28 6.05
N PHE A 136 3.28 6.00 5.82
CA PHE A 136 3.74 5.43 4.56
C PHE A 136 5.01 4.58 4.76
N LEU A 137 5.32 3.77 3.75
CA LEU A 137 6.58 3.05 3.65
C LEU A 137 7.41 3.65 2.52
N LEU A 138 8.67 3.94 2.79
CA LEU A 138 9.63 4.33 1.77
C LEU A 138 10.26 3.10 1.14
N LEU A 139 10.22 3.04 -0.20
CA LEU A 139 10.94 2.05 -1.00
C LEU A 139 12.42 2.45 -1.08
N ILE A 140 13.30 1.57 -0.64
CA ILE A 140 14.74 1.76 -0.76
C ILE A 140 15.32 0.55 -1.50
N PRO A 141 16.09 0.72 -2.59
CA PRO A 141 16.73 -0.42 -3.25
C PRO A 141 17.49 -1.26 -2.22
N ALA A 142 17.22 -2.57 -2.16
CA ALA A 142 17.71 -3.45 -1.09
C ALA A 142 19.23 -3.43 -0.93
N GLY A 143 19.97 -3.26 -2.03
CA GLY A 143 21.43 -3.11 -1.99
C GLY A 143 21.94 -1.81 -1.35
N SER A 144 21.05 -0.83 -1.09
CA SER A 144 21.39 0.44 -0.43
C SER A 144 21.01 0.49 1.04
N ASP A 145 20.41 -0.57 1.59
CA ASP A 145 19.93 -0.67 2.96
C ASP A 145 20.40 -1.99 3.60
N ALA A 146 21.62 -2.00 4.06
CA ALA A 146 22.31 -3.22 4.48
C ALA A 146 22.06 -3.61 5.94
N ASP A 147 21.73 -2.67 6.81
CA ASP A 147 21.53 -2.91 8.24
C ASP A 147 20.05 -2.72 8.63
N PRO A 148 19.33 -3.83 8.92
CA PRO A 148 17.91 -3.76 9.28
C PRO A 148 17.62 -3.03 10.59
N ASN A 149 18.65 -2.78 11.42
CA ASN A 149 18.51 -2.18 12.74
C ASN A 149 18.96 -0.72 12.79
N VAL A 150 19.57 -0.20 11.73
CA VAL A 150 19.99 1.20 11.69
C VAL A 150 18.77 2.11 11.62
N GLY A 151 18.79 3.20 12.39
CA GLY A 151 17.85 4.31 12.27
C GLY A 151 18.46 5.42 11.39
N PHE A 152 17.68 5.96 10.50
CA PHE A 152 18.04 7.08 9.62
C PHE A 152 17.26 8.33 10.02
N LYS A 153 17.83 9.48 9.77
CA LYS A 153 17.06 10.73 9.76
C LYS A 153 16.18 10.78 8.50
N LEU A 154 15.05 11.47 8.57
CA LEU A 154 14.13 11.60 7.43
C LEU A 154 14.83 11.98 6.11
N GLN A 155 15.74 12.96 6.15
CA GLN A 155 16.45 13.40 4.93
C GLN A 155 17.36 12.31 4.35
N GLU A 156 17.95 11.45 5.18
CA GLU A 156 18.78 10.33 4.76
C GLU A 156 17.90 9.26 4.10
N LEU A 157 16.75 8.92 4.70
CA LEU A 157 15.77 8.00 4.12
C LEU A 157 15.25 8.51 2.77
N VAL A 158 14.90 9.78 2.70
CA VAL A 158 14.47 10.42 1.44
C VAL A 158 15.55 10.29 0.36
N ASN A 159 16.82 10.51 0.71
CA ASN A 159 17.93 10.39 -0.25
C ASN A 159 18.15 8.94 -0.70
N LEU A 160 17.99 7.95 0.21
CA LEU A 160 18.05 6.54 -0.13
C LEU A 160 16.88 6.12 -1.04
N SER A 161 15.67 6.59 -0.71
CA SER A 161 14.46 6.24 -1.47
C SER A 161 14.42 6.89 -2.86
N ARG A 162 15.07 8.04 -3.07
CA ARG A 162 15.25 8.64 -4.40
C ARG A 162 15.98 7.73 -5.38
N LYS A 163 16.79 6.80 -4.90
CA LYS A 163 17.46 5.80 -5.74
C LYS A 163 16.46 4.80 -6.34
N ALA A 164 15.33 4.55 -5.68
CA ALA A 164 14.27 3.70 -6.21
C ALA A 164 13.53 4.35 -7.38
N THR A 165 13.28 5.65 -7.31
CA THR A 165 12.53 6.39 -8.34
C THR A 165 13.42 6.95 -9.46
N GLY A 166 14.72 7.13 -9.19
CA GLY A 166 15.62 7.85 -10.09
C GLY A 166 15.29 9.34 -10.24
N THR A 167 14.43 9.90 -9.36
CA THR A 167 13.97 11.29 -9.40
C THR A 167 14.44 12.08 -8.17
N LYS A 168 14.08 13.34 -8.10
CA LYS A 168 14.31 14.19 -6.91
C LYS A 168 13.32 13.90 -5.76
N HIS A 169 12.34 13.01 -5.96
CA HIS A 169 11.34 12.65 -4.97
C HIS A 169 11.53 11.20 -4.50
N PRO A 170 11.29 10.90 -3.21
CA PRO A 170 11.29 9.52 -2.73
C PRO A 170 10.13 8.71 -3.34
N GLY A 171 10.18 7.38 -3.22
CA GLY A 171 9.13 6.45 -3.62
C GLY A 171 8.32 5.96 -2.42
N PRO A 172 7.18 6.57 -2.10
CA PRO A 172 6.31 6.13 -1.02
C PRO A 172 5.27 5.10 -1.48
N LEU A 173 4.92 4.19 -0.59
CA LEU A 173 3.69 3.39 -0.62
C LEU A 173 2.83 3.79 0.58
N SER A 174 1.55 4.10 0.36
CA SER A 174 0.66 4.57 1.42
C SER A 174 0.18 3.42 2.31
N LEU A 175 0.22 3.62 3.62
CA LEU A 175 -0.47 2.78 4.58
C LEU A 175 -1.90 3.30 4.78
N VAL A 176 -2.85 2.39 4.99
CA VAL A 176 -4.25 2.71 5.23
C VAL A 176 -4.75 1.96 6.46
N GLN A 177 -5.91 2.36 6.98
CA GLN A 177 -6.52 1.67 8.11
C GLN A 177 -6.81 0.21 7.74
N ALA A 178 -6.18 -0.72 8.45
CA ALA A 178 -6.45 -2.14 8.28
C ALA A 178 -7.85 -2.50 8.81
N ARG A 179 -8.48 -3.48 8.17
CA ARG A 179 -9.64 -4.16 8.74
C ARG A 179 -9.21 -4.98 9.96
N ALA A 180 -10.15 -5.32 10.82
CA ALA A 180 -9.86 -6.18 11.97
C ALA A 180 -9.31 -7.54 11.52
N GLY A 181 -8.28 -8.02 12.22
CA GLY A 181 -7.62 -9.30 11.93
C GLY A 181 -6.29 -9.15 11.24
N THR A 182 -5.50 -10.23 11.24
CA THR A 182 -4.15 -10.29 10.69
C THR A 182 -4.00 -11.30 9.56
N ALA A 183 -5.11 -11.85 9.07
CA ALA A 183 -5.11 -12.77 7.93
C ALA A 183 -4.70 -12.03 6.66
N ALA A 184 -3.77 -12.62 5.90
CA ALA A 184 -3.30 -12.04 4.65
C ALA A 184 -4.40 -12.07 3.58
N ALA A 185 -4.69 -10.91 3.00
CA ALA A 185 -5.66 -10.73 1.94
C ALA A 185 -5.25 -9.57 1.02
N VAL A 186 -5.81 -9.54 -0.17
CA VAL A 186 -5.74 -8.37 -1.06
C VAL A 186 -7.14 -8.01 -1.52
N SER A 187 -7.42 -6.73 -1.61
CA SER A 187 -8.69 -6.21 -2.09
C SER A 187 -8.47 -4.95 -2.92
N LYS A 188 -9.40 -4.71 -3.84
CA LYS A 188 -9.46 -3.50 -4.66
C LYS A 188 -10.59 -2.62 -4.15
N ASP A 189 -10.34 -1.31 -4.03
CA ASP A 189 -11.35 -0.33 -3.66
C ASP A 189 -11.93 0.38 -4.90
N ASP A 190 -12.92 1.26 -4.66
CA ASP A 190 -13.59 2.03 -5.72
C ASP A 190 -12.66 3.10 -6.37
N GLN A 191 -11.50 3.33 -5.79
CA GLN A 191 -10.47 4.24 -6.32
C GLN A 191 -9.39 3.50 -7.12
N GLU A 192 -9.62 2.22 -7.43
CA GLU A 192 -8.69 1.34 -8.14
C GLU A 192 -7.41 1.02 -7.33
N HIS A 193 -7.40 1.25 -6.01
CA HIS A 193 -6.28 0.88 -5.16
C HIS A 193 -6.34 -0.61 -4.79
N TRP A 194 -5.25 -1.30 -5.03
CA TRP A 194 -5.03 -2.65 -4.52
C TRP A 194 -4.32 -2.58 -3.17
N THR A 195 -4.99 -3.05 -2.15
CA THR A 195 -4.51 -3.01 -0.76
C THR A 195 -4.24 -4.42 -0.26
N PHE A 196 -2.98 -4.70 0.07
CA PHE A 196 -2.62 -5.86 0.87
C PHE A 196 -2.96 -5.59 2.32
N SER A 197 -3.62 -6.54 2.97
CA SER A 197 -3.89 -6.55 4.41
C SER A 197 -3.23 -7.76 5.05
N GLY A 198 -2.75 -7.62 6.28
CA GLY A 198 -2.08 -8.68 7.02
C GLY A 198 -1.83 -8.28 8.47
N GLY A 199 -0.82 -8.87 9.11
CA GLY A 199 -0.40 -8.52 10.45
C GLY A 199 1.10 -8.27 10.52
N VAL A 200 1.49 -7.26 11.30
CA VAL A 200 2.87 -6.97 11.68
C VAL A 200 3.04 -7.33 13.15
N LYS A 201 4.03 -8.15 13.46
CA LYS A 201 4.36 -8.53 14.83
C LYS A 201 5.37 -7.54 15.41
N LEU A 202 5.02 -6.92 16.52
CA LEU A 202 5.91 -6.01 17.24
C LEU A 202 6.83 -6.78 18.21
N ASP A 203 7.94 -6.19 18.57
CA ASP A 203 8.88 -6.73 19.58
C ASP A 203 8.27 -6.76 20.99
N SER A 204 7.22 -5.97 21.24
CA SER A 204 6.37 -6.07 22.44
C SER A 204 5.54 -7.36 22.50
N GLY A 205 5.50 -8.15 21.40
CA GLY A 205 4.66 -9.35 21.27
C GLY A 205 3.24 -9.06 20.75
N GLN A 206 2.88 -7.82 20.52
CA GLN A 206 1.59 -7.43 19.96
C GLN A 206 1.57 -7.68 18.43
N ASP A 207 0.47 -8.24 17.93
CA ASP A 207 0.17 -8.30 16.51
C ASP A 207 -0.71 -7.10 16.13
N VAL A 208 -0.23 -6.31 15.17
CA VAL A 208 -0.93 -5.11 14.68
C VAL A 208 -1.49 -5.40 13.30
N PRO A 209 -2.83 -5.26 13.11
CA PRO A 209 -3.41 -5.29 11.77
C PRO A 209 -2.76 -4.21 10.89
N PHE A 210 -2.37 -4.60 9.69
CA PHE A 210 -1.54 -3.79 8.80
C PHE A 210 -2.14 -3.78 7.39
N ALA A 211 -2.20 -2.62 6.74
CA ALA A 211 -2.70 -2.51 5.38
C ALA A 211 -1.86 -1.53 4.56
N LEU A 212 -1.43 -2.00 3.39
CA LEU A 212 -0.53 -1.32 2.47
C LEU A 212 -1.15 -1.26 1.08
N ILE A 213 -1.25 -0.07 0.50
CA ILE A 213 -1.57 0.08 -0.92
C ILE A 213 -0.35 -0.36 -1.72
N VAL A 214 -0.45 -1.52 -2.37
CA VAL A 214 0.63 -2.09 -3.18
C VAL A 214 0.57 -1.62 -4.62
N LYS A 215 -0.62 -1.26 -5.11
CA LYS A 215 -0.84 -0.68 -6.45
C LYS A 215 -1.96 0.34 -6.40
N GLY A 216 -1.77 1.46 -7.08
CA GLY A 216 -2.68 2.59 -7.10
C GLY A 216 -1.93 3.90 -6.82
N THR A 217 -2.54 4.99 -7.19
CA THR A 217 -1.93 6.33 -7.07
C THR A 217 -2.84 7.27 -6.33
N ALA A 218 -2.25 8.25 -5.62
CA ALA A 218 -3.00 9.35 -5.05
C ALA A 218 -3.88 10.01 -6.10
N GLN A 219 -5.14 10.24 -5.76
CA GLN A 219 -5.99 11.03 -6.62
C GLN A 219 -5.43 12.46 -6.71
N GLN A 220 -5.03 12.87 -7.89
CA GLN A 220 -4.74 14.27 -8.14
C GLN A 220 -6.07 15.01 -8.11
N TYR A 221 -6.42 15.62 -6.98
CA TYR A 221 -7.41 16.67 -7.01
C TYR A 221 -6.83 17.79 -7.88
N PHE A 222 -7.36 17.97 -9.08
CA PHE A 222 -7.16 19.20 -9.85
C PHE A 222 -7.70 20.34 -8.99
N VAL A 223 -6.84 20.98 -8.24
CA VAL A 223 -7.11 22.33 -7.77
C VAL A 223 -7.16 23.14 -9.05
N LEU A 224 -8.39 23.36 -9.57
CA LEU A 224 -8.63 24.35 -10.60
C LEU A 224 -8.05 25.65 -10.06
N ASP A 225 -6.91 26.04 -10.62
CA ASP A 225 -6.26 27.30 -10.26
C ASP A 225 -7.17 28.41 -10.77
N PHE A 226 -8.09 28.88 -9.92
CA PHE A 226 -8.99 29.99 -10.20
C PHE A 226 -8.25 31.32 -10.50
N ARG A 227 -6.94 31.35 -10.48
CA ARG A 227 -6.13 32.52 -10.83
C ARG A 227 -6.12 32.82 -12.32
N ALA A 228 -6.43 31.86 -13.20
CA ALA A 228 -6.49 32.09 -14.65
C ALA A 228 -7.74 32.88 -15.12
N TRP A 229 -8.74 33.07 -14.25
CA TRP A 229 -9.99 33.75 -14.63
C TRP A 229 -10.00 35.25 -14.35
N PHE A 230 -9.04 35.77 -13.59
CA PHE A 230 -8.95 37.21 -13.26
C PHE A 230 -8.00 38.03 -14.12
N LEU A 231 -7.36 37.46 -15.16
CA LEU A 231 -6.45 38.17 -16.06
C LEU A 231 -6.99 38.32 -17.50
N ALA A 232 -8.28 38.00 -17.75
CA ALA A 232 -8.94 38.20 -19.04
C ALA A 232 -10.18 39.12 -18.90
N GLY A 233 -10.01 40.23 -18.24
CA GLY A 233 -10.99 41.31 -18.13
C GLY A 233 -10.32 42.66 -18.22
#